data_2027e1b5ed42d3b187567a78bf91c61e
#
_entry.id   2027e1b5ed42d3b187567a78bf91c61e
#
_cell.length_a   1.000
_cell.length_b   1.000
_cell.length_c   1.000
_cell.angle_alpha   90.00
_cell.angle_beta   90.00
_cell.angle_gamma   90.00
#
_symmetry.space_group_name_H-M   'P 1'
#
loop_
_entity.id
_entity.type
_entity.pdbx_description
1 polymer ?
#
loop_
_entity_poly.entity_id
_entity_poly.type
_entity_poly.pdbx_seq_one_letter_code
_entity_poly.pdbx_strand_id
1 'polypeptide(L)'
;MIESIIRRMALRVYLSPHLDDAVFSCGGLIARQSSGGDDVQVVTVFAGDPPVGELTPFAYELHRRWGGEGSPMGLRRAEDLVACGRLGASVVHLGFAEAVYRRAANGEALHPNAESLFGQPSPEEEAQIEAIAEALERNVAPDAEVYLPLGIGSHVDHLLARRAGERAARTSWYYREVPYALRDAPLVVEPAPNGVSEALVTLAEAEIEIWAIGAGEYHSQVSSFWPNVESLDADLRSYHDRFGGLPLLRRAST
;
A
#
# COMPACT_ATOMS: atom_id res chain seq x y z
N MET A 1 -41.05 18.22 8.10
CA MET A 1 -40.25 17.88 6.91
C MET A 1 -38.89 17.41 7.41
N ILE A 2 -38.68 16.10 7.47
CA ILE A 2 -37.38 15.52 7.76
C ILE A 2 -36.76 15.22 6.40
N GLU A 3 -36.01 16.19 5.85
CA GLU A 3 -35.09 15.88 4.79
C GLU A 3 -33.97 15.03 5.42
N SER A 4 -34.13 13.70 5.32
CA SER A 4 -33.00 12.80 5.52
C SER A 4 -31.98 13.15 4.44
N ILE A 5 -30.90 13.83 4.82
CA ILE A 5 -29.70 13.95 3.99
C ILE A 5 -29.19 12.51 3.86
N ILE A 6 -29.60 11.84 2.79
CA ILE A 6 -28.99 10.57 2.38
C ILE A 6 -27.57 10.96 1.97
N ARG A 7 -26.62 10.83 2.90
CA ARG A 7 -25.19 10.92 2.55
C ARG A 7 -24.93 9.84 1.51
N ARG A 8 -24.58 10.26 0.29
CA ARG A 8 -24.19 9.31 -0.76
C ARG A 8 -22.92 8.59 -0.26
N MET A 9 -22.99 7.27 -0.13
CA MET A 9 -21.81 6.46 0.14
C MET A 9 -20.79 6.70 -0.96
N ALA A 10 -19.58 7.06 -0.59
CA ALA A 10 -18.49 7.22 -1.54
C ALA A 10 -17.69 5.92 -1.58
N LEU A 11 -17.29 5.52 -2.77
CA LEU A 11 -16.34 4.43 -2.92
C LEU A 11 -14.92 4.99 -2.75
N ARG A 12 -14.20 4.46 -1.75
CA ARG A 12 -12.82 4.81 -1.41
C ARG A 12 -11.93 3.63 -1.74
N VAL A 13 -10.95 3.82 -2.61
CA VAL A 13 -10.04 2.75 -3.00
C VAL A 13 -8.61 3.11 -2.60
N TYR A 14 -8.00 2.25 -1.81
CA TYR A 14 -6.60 2.36 -1.42
C TYR A 14 -5.77 1.41 -2.26
N LEU A 15 -4.91 1.94 -3.11
CA LEU A 15 -3.98 1.14 -3.89
C LEU A 15 -2.76 0.81 -3.01
N SER A 16 -2.60 -0.46 -2.67
CA SER A 16 -1.48 -0.98 -1.89
C SER A 16 -0.46 -1.63 -2.83
N PRO A 17 0.79 -1.18 -2.87
CA PRO A 17 1.83 -1.92 -3.58
C PRO A 17 1.93 -3.36 -3.11
N HIS A 18 2.17 -3.58 -1.82
CA HIS A 18 2.26 -4.89 -1.18
C HIS A 18 1.12 -5.14 -0.19
N LEU A 19 1.11 -6.34 0.37
CA LEU A 19 0.13 -6.83 1.35
C LEU A 19 0.45 -6.27 2.77
N ASP A 20 0.38 -4.94 2.94
CA ASP A 20 0.60 -4.21 4.21
C ASP A 20 0.59 -2.68 4.03
N ASP A 21 1.11 -2.16 2.92
CA ASP A 21 1.44 -0.73 2.72
C ASP A 21 0.26 0.21 3.00
N ALA A 22 -0.93 -0.08 2.46
CA ALA A 22 -2.09 0.78 2.64
C ALA A 22 -2.55 0.81 4.11
N VAL A 23 -2.52 -0.31 4.80
CA VAL A 23 -2.92 -0.40 6.21
C VAL A 23 -1.87 0.23 7.11
N PHE A 24 -0.58 -0.05 6.91
CA PHE A 24 0.48 0.62 7.67
C PHE A 24 0.45 2.14 7.52
N SER A 25 0.06 2.64 6.35
CA SER A 25 0.10 4.07 6.04
C SER A 25 -1.21 4.82 6.34
N CYS A 26 -2.36 4.16 6.17
CA CYS A 26 -3.68 4.80 6.16
C CYS A 26 -4.73 4.08 7.00
N GLY A 27 -4.38 3.06 7.79
CA GLY A 27 -5.38 2.21 8.47
C GLY A 27 -6.38 2.98 9.33
N GLY A 28 -5.94 4.03 10.03
CA GLY A 28 -6.85 4.88 10.79
C GLY A 28 -7.85 5.66 9.92
N LEU A 29 -7.43 6.12 8.74
CA LEU A 29 -8.31 6.79 7.79
C LEU A 29 -9.28 5.80 7.12
N ILE A 30 -8.80 4.61 6.79
CA ILE A 30 -9.63 3.50 6.29
C ILE A 30 -10.75 3.19 7.28
N ALA A 31 -10.42 2.97 8.55
CA ALA A 31 -11.40 2.69 9.60
C ALA A 31 -12.41 3.84 9.80
N ARG A 32 -11.93 5.08 9.79
CA ARG A 32 -12.78 6.28 9.88
C ARG A 32 -13.78 6.37 8.73
N GLN A 33 -13.35 6.15 7.51
CA GLN A 33 -14.20 6.22 6.32
C GLN A 33 -15.24 5.10 6.33
N SER A 34 -14.82 3.87 6.63
CA SER A 34 -15.71 2.72 6.74
C SER A 34 -16.75 2.91 7.85
N SER A 35 -16.35 3.26 9.07
CA SER A 35 -17.28 3.54 10.18
C SER A 35 -18.19 4.74 9.89
N GLY A 36 -17.74 5.67 9.07
CA GLY A 36 -18.50 6.81 8.56
C GLY A 36 -19.52 6.46 7.48
N GLY A 37 -19.57 5.18 7.03
CA GLY A 37 -20.52 4.67 6.04
C GLY A 37 -20.06 4.80 4.59
N ASP A 38 -18.78 5.05 4.32
CA ASP A 38 -18.23 4.93 2.98
C ASP A 38 -17.92 3.44 2.67
N ASP A 39 -18.00 3.06 1.41
CA ASP A 39 -17.52 1.75 0.93
C ASP A 39 -16.00 1.84 0.70
N VAL A 40 -15.25 1.06 1.46
CA VAL A 40 -13.78 1.13 1.42
C VAL A 40 -13.21 -0.18 0.91
N GLN A 41 -12.32 -0.06 -0.08
CA GLN A 41 -11.65 -1.20 -0.70
C GLN A 41 -10.14 -0.97 -0.69
N VAL A 42 -9.39 -2.00 -0.32
CA VAL A 42 -7.93 -2.07 -0.52
C VAL A 42 -7.67 -2.95 -1.74
N VAL A 43 -6.94 -2.41 -2.71
CA VAL A 43 -6.51 -3.13 -3.92
C VAL A 43 -5.02 -3.31 -3.86
N THR A 44 -4.55 -4.53 -3.60
CA THR A 44 -3.13 -4.84 -3.53
C THR A 44 -2.61 -5.30 -4.88
N VAL A 45 -1.59 -4.62 -5.41
CA VAL A 45 -1.06 -4.85 -6.75
C VAL A 45 -0.21 -6.11 -6.80
N PHE A 46 0.84 -6.16 -5.99
CA PHE A 46 1.83 -7.24 -6.00
C PHE A 46 1.50 -8.28 -4.92
N ALA A 47 0.40 -8.99 -5.14
CA ALA A 47 -0.09 -10.03 -4.25
C ALA A 47 -0.02 -11.44 -4.87
N GLY A 48 0.61 -11.57 -6.04
CA GLY A 48 0.73 -12.82 -6.78
C GLY A 48 1.69 -13.81 -6.14
N ASP A 49 1.49 -15.10 -6.44
CA ASP A 49 2.44 -16.14 -6.04
C ASP A 49 3.74 -16.01 -6.85
N PRO A 50 4.87 -16.49 -6.30
CA PRO A 50 6.10 -16.57 -7.06
C PRO A 50 5.92 -17.40 -8.32
N PRO A 51 6.60 -17.08 -9.43
CA PRO A 51 6.55 -17.89 -10.64
C PRO A 51 7.05 -19.31 -10.37
N VAL A 52 6.54 -20.26 -11.14
CA VAL A 52 6.99 -21.65 -11.05
C VAL A 52 8.48 -21.74 -11.39
N GLY A 53 9.26 -22.35 -10.52
CA GLY A 53 10.69 -22.53 -10.70
C GLY A 53 11.48 -22.32 -9.42
N GLU A 54 12.80 -22.21 -9.57
CA GLU A 54 13.70 -22.01 -8.46
C GLU A 54 13.71 -20.54 -8.02
N LEU A 55 13.52 -20.31 -6.72
CA LEU A 55 13.62 -18.98 -6.12
C LEU A 55 15.09 -18.49 -6.15
N THR A 56 15.28 -17.18 -6.26
CA THR A 56 16.58 -16.58 -6.03
C THR A 56 16.99 -16.76 -4.56
N PRO A 57 18.28 -16.76 -4.21
CA PRO A 57 18.72 -16.82 -2.82
C PRO A 57 18.07 -15.72 -1.96
N PHE A 58 17.90 -14.53 -2.52
CA PHE A 58 17.27 -13.40 -1.82
C PHE A 58 15.77 -13.63 -1.59
N ALA A 59 15.03 -14.08 -2.61
CA ALA A 59 13.62 -14.42 -2.46
C ALA A 59 13.41 -15.56 -1.43
N TYR A 60 14.30 -16.55 -1.44
CA TYR A 60 14.28 -17.64 -0.46
C TYR A 60 14.52 -17.13 0.97
N GLU A 61 15.48 -16.19 1.16
CA GLU A 61 15.73 -15.57 2.46
C GLU A 61 14.50 -14.82 2.98
N LEU A 62 13.83 -14.05 2.10
CA LEU A 62 12.61 -13.34 2.45
C LEU A 62 11.48 -14.31 2.83
N HIS A 63 11.27 -15.38 2.06
CA HIS A 63 10.28 -16.41 2.40
C HIS A 63 10.53 -17.01 3.78
N ARG A 64 11.79 -17.29 4.09
CA ARG A 64 12.17 -17.81 5.41
C ARG A 64 11.89 -16.80 6.54
N ARG A 65 12.01 -15.51 6.27
CA ARG A 65 11.72 -14.42 7.21
C ARG A 65 10.21 -14.24 7.40
N TRP A 66 9.44 -14.28 6.32
CA TRP A 66 7.98 -14.13 6.37
C TRP A 66 7.28 -15.31 7.01
N GLY A 67 7.88 -16.51 7.01
CA GLY A 67 7.23 -17.73 7.48
C GLY A 67 6.24 -18.28 6.46
N GLY A 68 5.24 -19.05 6.93
CA GLY A 68 4.23 -19.64 6.03
C GLY A 68 4.76 -20.83 5.26
N GLU A 69 5.00 -21.97 5.94
CA GLU A 69 5.48 -23.20 5.32
C GLU A 69 4.72 -23.52 4.04
N GLY A 70 5.44 -23.55 2.90
CA GLY A 70 4.92 -23.89 1.58
C GLY A 70 4.20 -22.77 0.82
N SER A 71 3.68 -21.73 1.47
CA SER A 71 2.99 -20.61 0.78
C SER A 71 3.10 -19.28 1.53
N PRO A 72 4.29 -18.63 1.55
CA PRO A 72 4.46 -17.34 2.22
C PRO A 72 3.51 -16.26 1.69
N MET A 73 3.27 -16.19 0.38
CA MET A 73 2.31 -15.25 -0.19
C MET A 73 0.86 -15.57 0.21
N GLY A 74 0.52 -16.86 0.35
CA GLY A 74 -0.78 -17.28 0.89
C GLY A 74 -0.99 -16.82 2.33
N LEU A 75 0.04 -16.92 3.18
CA LEU A 75 0.02 -16.39 4.55
C LEU A 75 -0.20 -14.87 4.53
N ARG A 76 0.60 -14.13 3.78
CA ARG A 76 0.50 -12.67 3.70
C ARG A 76 -0.87 -12.20 3.20
N ARG A 77 -1.46 -12.88 2.20
CA ARG A 77 -2.83 -12.58 1.76
C ARG A 77 -3.87 -12.84 2.84
N ALA A 78 -3.68 -13.88 3.66
CA ALA A 78 -4.57 -14.15 4.79
C ALA A 78 -4.46 -13.08 5.89
N GLU A 79 -3.25 -12.61 6.19
CA GLU A 79 -3.02 -11.49 7.10
C GLU A 79 -3.69 -10.20 6.58
N ASP A 80 -3.56 -9.90 5.29
CA ASP A 80 -4.17 -8.72 4.65
C ASP A 80 -5.71 -8.74 4.73
N LEU A 81 -6.32 -9.91 4.49
CA LEU A 81 -7.77 -10.09 4.66
C LEU A 81 -8.23 -9.81 6.09
N VAL A 82 -7.46 -10.27 7.08
CA VAL A 82 -7.79 -10.05 8.50
C VAL A 82 -7.59 -8.57 8.86
N ALA A 83 -6.47 -7.98 8.49
CA ALA A 83 -6.13 -6.60 8.76
C ALA A 83 -7.16 -5.63 8.18
N CYS A 84 -7.46 -5.75 6.88
CA CYS A 84 -8.48 -4.94 6.22
C CYS A 84 -9.87 -5.16 6.81
N GLY A 85 -10.23 -6.40 7.14
CA GLY A 85 -11.49 -6.73 7.81
C GLY A 85 -11.64 -6.05 9.17
N ARG A 86 -10.56 -5.92 9.98
CA ARG A 86 -10.55 -5.15 11.23
C ARG A 86 -10.90 -3.68 11.02
N LEU A 87 -10.50 -3.13 9.88
CA LEU A 87 -10.75 -1.72 9.51
C LEU A 87 -12.07 -1.52 8.77
N GLY A 88 -12.83 -2.59 8.49
CA GLY A 88 -14.08 -2.56 7.75
C GLY A 88 -13.91 -2.34 6.25
N ALA A 89 -12.76 -2.66 5.68
CA ALA A 89 -12.48 -2.58 4.25
C ALA A 89 -12.60 -3.95 3.57
N SER A 90 -13.08 -3.94 2.32
CA SER A 90 -13.00 -5.07 1.40
C SER A 90 -11.63 -5.14 0.74
N VAL A 91 -11.26 -6.31 0.19
CA VAL A 91 -9.93 -6.56 -0.38
C VAL A 91 -10.03 -7.12 -1.79
N VAL A 92 -9.16 -6.61 -2.67
CA VAL A 92 -8.89 -7.19 -3.99
C VAL A 92 -7.38 -7.42 -4.11
N HIS A 93 -6.98 -8.66 -4.36
CA HIS A 93 -5.59 -9.00 -4.65
C HIS A 93 -5.39 -9.14 -6.15
N LEU A 94 -4.54 -8.31 -6.76
CA LEU A 94 -4.11 -8.50 -8.12
C LEU A 94 -2.96 -9.51 -8.16
N GLY A 95 -2.84 -10.22 -9.29
CA GLY A 95 -1.91 -11.35 -9.39
C GLY A 95 -0.50 -11.00 -9.88
N PHE A 96 -0.04 -9.75 -9.73
CA PHE A 96 1.31 -9.37 -10.13
C PHE A 96 2.33 -9.85 -9.09
N ALA A 97 3.48 -10.33 -9.58
CA ALA A 97 4.56 -10.79 -8.73
C ALA A 97 5.41 -9.63 -8.20
N GLU A 98 5.80 -9.69 -6.93
CA GLU A 98 6.71 -8.72 -6.31
C GLU A 98 8.07 -8.66 -7.02
N ALA A 99 8.78 -7.54 -6.86
CA ALA A 99 10.10 -7.28 -7.45
C ALA A 99 11.09 -8.43 -7.23
N VAL A 100 11.08 -9.03 -6.05
CA VAL A 100 12.00 -10.13 -5.67
C VAL A 100 11.89 -11.37 -6.55
N TYR A 101 10.78 -11.51 -7.29
CA TYR A 101 10.53 -12.64 -8.19
C TYR A 101 10.83 -12.33 -9.66
N ARG A 102 11.11 -11.07 -9.99
CA ARG A 102 11.27 -10.65 -11.38
C ARG A 102 12.64 -11.02 -11.92
N ARG A 103 12.63 -11.43 -13.17
CA ARG A 103 13.83 -11.80 -13.93
C ARG A 103 13.89 -11.05 -15.24
N ALA A 104 15.09 -10.70 -15.65
CA ALA A 104 15.35 -10.19 -16.99
C ALA A 104 15.15 -11.29 -18.04
N ALA A 105 15.09 -10.91 -19.32
CA ALA A 105 14.93 -11.84 -20.43
C ALA A 105 16.02 -12.92 -20.53
N ASN A 106 17.22 -12.65 -19.99
CA ASN A 106 18.32 -13.62 -19.91
C ASN A 106 18.19 -14.58 -18.70
N GLY A 107 17.14 -14.44 -17.87
CA GLY A 107 16.88 -15.27 -16.70
C GLY A 107 17.54 -14.79 -15.40
N GLU A 108 18.37 -13.76 -15.44
CA GLU A 108 18.98 -13.17 -14.23
C GLU A 108 17.94 -12.45 -13.38
N ALA A 109 18.12 -12.48 -12.04
CA ALA A 109 17.27 -11.73 -11.14
C ALA A 109 17.46 -10.22 -11.35
N LEU A 110 16.37 -9.47 -11.51
CA LEU A 110 16.43 -8.01 -11.56
C LEU A 110 16.78 -7.44 -10.18
N HIS A 111 16.34 -8.11 -9.12
CA HIS A 111 16.55 -7.68 -7.73
C HIS A 111 17.20 -8.79 -6.91
N PRO A 112 18.55 -8.94 -7.02
CA PRO A 112 19.26 -10.01 -6.31
C PRO A 112 19.50 -9.76 -4.82
N ASN A 113 19.21 -8.57 -4.32
CA ASN A 113 19.41 -8.16 -2.93
C ASN A 113 18.47 -7.00 -2.53
N ALA A 114 18.44 -6.65 -1.24
CA ALA A 114 17.56 -5.61 -0.72
C ALA A 114 17.85 -4.21 -1.29
N GLU A 115 19.12 -3.88 -1.56
CA GLU A 115 19.49 -2.58 -2.11
C GLU A 115 18.93 -2.37 -3.52
N SER A 116 18.93 -3.42 -4.33
CA SER A 116 18.42 -3.39 -5.70
C SER A 116 16.91 -3.15 -5.82
N LEU A 117 16.15 -3.30 -4.72
CA LEU A 117 14.71 -2.98 -4.70
C LEU A 117 14.43 -1.47 -4.79
N PHE A 118 15.44 -0.62 -4.58
CA PHE A 118 15.28 0.82 -4.51
C PHE A 118 15.94 1.51 -5.71
N GLY A 119 15.21 2.41 -6.33
CA GLY A 119 15.65 3.15 -7.51
C GLY A 119 14.58 3.23 -8.58
N GLN A 120 14.94 3.59 -9.80
CA GLN A 120 14.00 3.60 -10.91
C GLN A 120 13.76 2.18 -11.43
N PRO A 121 12.49 1.81 -11.73
CA PRO A 121 12.21 0.55 -12.41
C PRO A 121 12.96 0.44 -13.73
N SER A 122 13.39 -0.78 -14.09
CA SER A 122 13.97 -1.07 -15.40
C SER A 122 12.91 -0.92 -16.52
N PRO A 123 13.32 -0.76 -17.78
CA PRO A 123 12.36 -0.71 -18.91
C PRO A 123 11.45 -1.94 -19.00
N GLU A 124 11.95 -3.13 -18.62
CA GLU A 124 11.14 -4.36 -18.58
C GLU A 124 10.06 -4.29 -17.50
N GLU A 125 10.35 -3.66 -16.38
CA GLU A 125 9.38 -3.46 -15.29
C GLU A 125 8.37 -2.37 -15.63
N GLU A 126 8.80 -1.27 -16.25
CA GLU A 126 7.91 -0.22 -16.72
C GLU A 126 6.86 -0.74 -17.72
N ALA A 127 7.19 -1.77 -18.50
CA ALA A 127 6.23 -2.41 -19.40
C ALA A 127 5.02 -3.04 -18.66
N GLN A 128 5.12 -3.28 -17.35
CA GLN A 128 4.01 -3.79 -16.54
C GLN A 128 2.98 -2.70 -16.19
N ILE A 129 3.34 -1.42 -16.27
CA ILE A 129 2.46 -0.31 -15.87
C ILE A 129 1.12 -0.37 -16.60
N GLU A 130 1.13 -0.65 -17.91
CA GLU A 130 -0.09 -0.77 -18.71
C GLU A 130 -0.99 -1.92 -18.22
N ALA A 131 -0.41 -3.10 -18.04
CA ALA A 131 -1.15 -4.27 -17.56
C ALA A 131 -1.74 -4.06 -16.16
N ILE A 132 -0.99 -3.38 -15.27
CA ILE A 132 -1.48 -3.02 -13.94
C ILE A 132 -2.62 -1.99 -14.06
N ALA A 133 -2.47 -0.96 -14.89
CA ALA A 133 -3.50 0.06 -15.12
C ALA A 133 -4.79 -0.56 -15.64
N GLU A 134 -4.72 -1.42 -16.65
CA GLU A 134 -5.87 -2.16 -17.15
C GLU A 134 -6.53 -3.07 -16.10
N ALA A 135 -5.73 -3.70 -15.22
CA ALA A 135 -6.27 -4.49 -14.12
C ALA A 135 -6.99 -3.59 -13.10
N LEU A 136 -6.47 -2.40 -12.83
CA LEU A 136 -7.13 -1.41 -11.97
C LEU A 136 -8.44 -0.92 -12.59
N GLU A 137 -8.47 -0.60 -13.88
CA GLU A 137 -9.70 -0.18 -14.58
C GLU A 137 -10.82 -1.23 -14.53
N ARG A 138 -10.45 -2.53 -14.51
CA ARG A 138 -11.43 -3.63 -14.37
C ARG A 138 -11.95 -3.82 -12.95
N ASN A 139 -11.19 -3.44 -11.92
CA ASN A 139 -11.49 -3.71 -10.52
C ASN A 139 -11.90 -2.47 -9.72
N VAL A 140 -11.70 -1.27 -10.25
CA VAL A 140 -12.00 0.01 -9.59
C VAL A 140 -13.05 0.76 -10.37
N ALA A 141 -14.13 1.13 -9.70
CA ALA A 141 -15.19 1.90 -10.36
C ALA A 141 -14.69 3.29 -10.80
N PRO A 142 -15.15 3.80 -11.96
CA PRO A 142 -14.64 5.05 -12.54
C PRO A 142 -14.87 6.31 -11.69
N ASP A 143 -15.82 6.27 -10.76
CA ASP A 143 -16.17 7.35 -9.83
C ASP A 143 -15.56 7.18 -8.44
N ALA A 144 -14.75 6.15 -8.23
CA ALA A 144 -14.03 5.94 -6.99
C ALA A 144 -13.02 7.07 -6.73
N GLU A 145 -12.89 7.44 -5.45
CA GLU A 145 -11.80 8.27 -4.98
C GLU A 145 -10.64 7.38 -4.58
N VAL A 146 -9.51 7.53 -5.29
CA VAL A 146 -8.39 6.59 -5.18
C VAL A 146 -7.25 7.21 -4.37
N TYR A 147 -6.69 6.43 -3.44
CA TYR A 147 -5.53 6.77 -2.63
C TYR A 147 -4.33 5.96 -3.12
N LEU A 148 -3.31 6.65 -3.62
CA LEU A 148 -2.11 6.09 -4.23
C LEU A 148 -0.90 6.21 -3.30
N PRO A 149 0.07 5.29 -3.36
CA PRO A 149 1.35 5.48 -2.70
C PRO A 149 2.09 6.67 -3.32
N LEU A 150 2.82 7.44 -2.52
CA LEU A 150 3.63 8.57 -3.01
C LEU A 150 4.98 8.12 -3.60
N GLY A 151 5.42 6.90 -3.31
CA GLY A 151 6.71 6.35 -3.75
C GLY A 151 7.88 6.78 -2.87
N ILE A 152 7.62 7.00 -1.58
CA ILE A 152 8.67 7.33 -0.62
C ILE A 152 9.68 6.18 -0.51
N GLY A 153 10.97 6.51 -0.56
CA GLY A 153 12.05 5.52 -0.52
C GLY A 153 12.34 4.90 -1.88
N SER A 154 11.52 5.17 -2.90
CA SER A 154 11.74 4.71 -4.29
C SER A 154 11.82 3.19 -4.44
N HIS A 155 11.01 2.42 -3.67
CA HIS A 155 10.85 1.00 -3.93
C HIS A 155 10.23 0.82 -5.31
N VAL A 156 10.80 -0.02 -6.16
CA VAL A 156 10.37 -0.17 -7.57
C VAL A 156 8.89 -0.54 -7.70
N ASP A 157 8.36 -1.41 -6.84
CA ASP A 157 6.95 -1.78 -6.82
C ASP A 157 6.03 -0.61 -6.46
N HIS A 158 6.45 0.24 -5.52
CA HIS A 158 5.69 1.44 -5.16
C HIS A 158 5.61 2.43 -6.32
N LEU A 159 6.72 2.61 -7.05
CA LEU A 159 6.75 3.46 -8.24
C LEU A 159 5.86 2.92 -9.36
N LEU A 160 5.91 1.61 -9.62
CA LEU A 160 5.06 0.98 -10.62
C LEU A 160 3.56 1.08 -10.26
N ALA A 161 3.21 0.77 -9.01
CA ALA A 161 1.83 0.89 -8.51
C ALA A 161 1.32 2.34 -8.61
N ARG A 162 2.14 3.31 -8.19
CA ARG A 162 1.81 4.73 -8.32
C ARG A 162 1.56 5.13 -9.78
N ARG A 163 2.50 4.84 -10.68
CA ARG A 163 2.40 5.23 -12.10
C ARG A 163 1.20 4.57 -12.78
N ALA A 164 0.92 3.31 -12.48
CA ALA A 164 -0.26 2.61 -12.98
C ALA A 164 -1.56 3.21 -12.42
N GLY A 165 -1.60 3.52 -11.14
CA GLY A 165 -2.73 4.19 -10.50
C GLY A 165 -2.99 5.59 -11.05
N GLU A 166 -1.96 6.40 -11.32
CA GLU A 166 -2.06 7.72 -11.94
C GLU A 166 -2.63 7.65 -13.36
N ARG A 167 -2.38 6.55 -14.07
CA ARG A 167 -2.90 6.30 -15.42
C ARG A 167 -4.37 5.88 -15.40
N ALA A 168 -4.76 5.02 -14.45
CA ALA A 168 -6.12 4.47 -14.34
C ALA A 168 -7.10 5.40 -13.60
N ALA A 169 -6.64 6.16 -12.60
CA ALA A 169 -7.50 6.93 -11.72
C ALA A 169 -7.74 8.36 -12.20
N ARG A 170 -9.02 8.82 -12.12
CA ARG A 170 -9.41 10.19 -12.46
C ARG A 170 -9.21 11.18 -11.32
N THR A 171 -9.40 10.73 -10.07
CA THR A 171 -9.24 11.56 -8.86
C THR A 171 -8.34 10.81 -7.90
N SER A 172 -7.23 11.43 -7.51
CA SER A 172 -6.23 10.75 -6.70
C SER A 172 -5.81 11.58 -5.51
N TRP A 173 -5.69 10.87 -4.40
CA TRP A 173 -4.93 11.27 -3.24
C TRP A 173 -3.63 10.49 -3.22
N TYR A 174 -2.61 11.03 -2.53
CA TYR A 174 -1.36 10.33 -2.31
C TYR A 174 -1.08 10.26 -0.84
N TYR A 175 -0.77 9.07 -0.35
CA TYR A 175 -0.34 8.83 1.02
C TYR A 175 1.17 8.61 1.08
N ARG A 176 1.76 8.93 2.23
CA ARG A 176 3.18 8.68 2.51
C ARG A 176 3.31 7.30 3.12
N GLU A 177 4.14 6.46 2.53
CA GLU A 177 4.25 5.06 2.93
C GLU A 177 5.03 4.91 4.25
N VAL A 178 4.39 4.28 5.22
CA VAL A 178 5.01 3.76 6.45
C VAL A 178 5.50 2.34 6.18
N PRO A 179 6.74 1.99 6.57
CA PRO A 179 7.60 2.68 7.52
C PRO A 179 8.58 3.71 6.93
N TYR A 180 8.61 3.91 5.62
CA TYR A 180 9.59 4.80 4.99
C TYR A 180 9.45 6.24 5.49
N ALA A 181 8.23 6.72 5.67
CA ALA A 181 7.92 8.07 6.15
C ALA A 181 8.29 8.32 7.63
N LEU A 182 8.61 7.28 8.40
CA LEU A 182 9.06 7.38 9.79
C LEU A 182 10.54 7.79 9.89
N ARG A 183 11.31 7.59 8.83
CA ARG A 183 12.76 7.83 8.82
C ARG A 183 13.05 9.31 8.59
N ASP A 184 14.02 9.85 9.33
CA ASP A 184 14.51 11.23 9.16
C ASP A 184 15.49 11.40 7.97
N ALA A 185 15.77 10.34 7.23
CA ALA A 185 16.66 10.39 6.07
C ALA A 185 16.02 11.21 4.94
N PRO A 186 16.82 11.94 4.13
CA PRO A 186 16.30 12.57 2.92
C PRO A 186 15.70 11.48 2.04
N LEU A 187 14.38 11.47 1.98
CA LEU A 187 13.63 10.53 1.19
C LEU A 187 13.88 10.87 -0.27
N VAL A 188 14.51 9.95 -1.02
CA VAL A 188 14.48 10.03 -2.47
C VAL A 188 13.03 9.77 -2.86
N VAL A 189 12.34 10.82 -3.23
CA VAL A 189 10.94 10.76 -3.65
C VAL A 189 10.92 11.05 -5.13
N GLU A 190 10.26 10.22 -5.90
CA GLU A 190 9.83 10.65 -7.23
C GLU A 190 9.04 11.97 -7.03
N PRO A 191 9.29 13.02 -7.83
CA PRO A 191 8.65 14.32 -7.61
C PRO A 191 7.15 14.14 -7.40
N ALA A 192 6.61 14.83 -6.39
CA ALA A 192 5.16 14.85 -6.21
C ALA A 192 4.51 15.33 -7.53
N PRO A 193 3.34 14.79 -7.91
CA PRO A 193 2.67 15.23 -9.12
C PRO A 193 2.47 16.74 -9.12
N ASN A 194 2.58 17.38 -10.27
CA ASN A 194 2.29 18.81 -10.39
C ASN A 194 0.82 19.09 -10.03
N GLY A 195 0.57 20.23 -9.41
CA GLY A 195 -0.79 20.66 -9.09
C GLY A 195 -1.44 19.92 -7.92
N VAL A 196 -0.65 19.36 -6.99
CA VAL A 196 -1.16 18.80 -5.75
C VAL A 196 -1.26 19.87 -4.66
N SER A 197 -2.24 19.71 -3.77
CA SER A 197 -2.39 20.45 -2.52
C SER A 197 -2.20 19.52 -1.33
N GLU A 198 -1.60 20.03 -0.27
CA GLU A 198 -1.49 19.28 0.98
C GLU A 198 -2.84 19.28 1.72
N ALA A 199 -3.14 18.15 2.36
CA ALA A 199 -4.25 17.97 3.27
C ALA A 199 -3.77 17.20 4.49
N LEU A 200 -4.35 17.53 5.64
CA LEU A 200 -4.05 16.86 6.91
C LEU A 200 -5.35 16.28 7.47
N VAL A 201 -5.34 15.00 7.76
CA VAL A 201 -6.49 14.31 8.35
C VAL A 201 -6.17 13.96 9.80
N THR A 202 -6.67 14.74 10.73
CA THR A 202 -6.56 14.44 12.17
C THR A 202 -7.44 13.27 12.53
N LEU A 203 -6.89 12.24 13.16
CA LEU A 203 -7.59 11.05 13.63
C LEU A 203 -7.96 11.19 15.11
N ALA A 204 -9.11 10.61 15.50
CA ALA A 204 -9.47 10.43 16.90
C ALA A 204 -8.65 9.26 17.50
N GLU A 205 -8.52 9.25 18.83
CA GLU A 205 -7.78 8.18 19.54
C GLU A 205 -8.27 6.78 19.17
N ALA A 206 -9.58 6.57 19.10
CA ALA A 206 -10.16 5.28 18.72
C ALA A 206 -9.81 4.87 17.27
N GLU A 207 -9.59 5.84 16.37
CA GLU A 207 -9.18 5.59 14.99
C GLU A 207 -7.69 5.22 14.91
N ILE A 208 -6.85 5.78 15.80
CA ILE A 208 -5.45 5.42 15.92
C ILE A 208 -5.32 4.02 16.55
N GLU A 209 -6.11 3.73 17.58
CA GLU A 209 -6.12 2.43 18.23
C GLU A 209 -6.50 1.29 17.27
N ILE A 210 -7.59 1.46 16.51
CA ILE A 210 -8.00 0.45 15.51
C ILE A 210 -7.00 0.34 14.35
N TRP A 211 -6.31 1.43 14.00
CA TRP A 211 -5.20 1.41 13.04
C TRP A 211 -4.06 0.50 13.52
N ALA A 212 -3.60 0.69 14.75
CA ALA A 212 -2.54 -0.14 15.33
C ALA A 212 -2.95 -1.62 15.42
N ILE A 213 -4.22 -1.92 15.77
CA ILE A 213 -4.76 -3.27 15.76
C ILE A 213 -4.71 -3.88 14.36
N GLY A 214 -5.21 -3.18 13.34
CA GLY A 214 -5.19 -3.67 11.96
C GLY A 214 -3.78 -3.87 11.43
N ALA A 215 -2.87 -2.90 11.67
CA ALA A 215 -1.47 -3.00 11.28
C ALA A 215 -0.75 -4.17 11.98
N GLY A 216 -1.10 -4.47 13.22
CA GLY A 216 -0.56 -5.58 13.99
C GLY A 216 -0.90 -6.97 13.45
N GLU A 217 -1.91 -7.11 12.61
CA GLU A 217 -2.29 -8.41 12.02
C GLU A 217 -1.29 -8.92 10.96
N TYR A 218 -0.41 -8.05 10.44
CA TYR A 218 0.65 -8.43 9.50
C TYR A 218 1.88 -9.01 10.23
N HIS A 219 1.72 -10.11 10.96
CA HIS A 219 2.79 -10.72 11.77
C HIS A 219 4.04 -11.04 10.96
N SER A 220 3.89 -11.50 9.72
CA SER A 220 5.01 -11.80 8.82
C SER A 220 5.83 -10.55 8.45
N GLN A 221 5.22 -9.36 8.47
CA GLN A 221 5.84 -8.11 8.06
C GLN A 221 6.27 -7.24 9.24
N VAL A 222 5.52 -7.23 10.34
CA VAL A 222 5.87 -6.48 11.56
C VAL A 222 7.29 -6.82 12.01
N SER A 223 7.65 -8.11 12.07
CA SER A 223 8.98 -8.55 12.47
C SER A 223 10.12 -8.09 11.53
N SER A 224 9.81 -7.63 10.32
CA SER A 224 10.79 -7.09 9.36
C SER A 224 11.12 -5.63 9.62
N PHE A 225 10.25 -4.88 10.26
CA PHE A 225 10.36 -3.44 10.43
C PHE A 225 10.40 -2.99 11.89
N TRP A 226 9.76 -3.76 12.79
CA TRP A 226 9.64 -3.44 14.22
C TRP A 226 10.01 -4.64 15.09
N PRO A 227 10.55 -4.41 16.29
CA PRO A 227 10.83 -5.49 17.24
C PRO A 227 9.57 -6.25 17.67
N ASN A 228 8.43 -5.56 17.77
CA ASN A 228 7.13 -6.06 18.22
C ASN A 228 5.99 -5.11 17.82
N VAL A 229 4.76 -5.52 18.10
CA VAL A 229 3.54 -4.75 17.78
C VAL A 229 3.45 -3.48 18.63
N GLU A 230 3.95 -3.48 19.86
CA GLU A 230 3.97 -2.29 20.72
C GLU A 230 4.86 -1.18 20.13
N SER A 231 5.99 -1.56 19.51
CA SER A 231 6.87 -0.61 18.81
C SER A 231 6.21 -0.06 17.54
N LEU A 232 5.46 -0.89 16.81
CA LEU A 232 4.65 -0.44 15.68
C LEU A 232 3.60 0.58 16.14
N ASP A 233 2.80 0.28 17.17
CA ASP A 233 1.79 1.20 17.72
C ASP A 233 2.40 2.54 18.12
N ALA A 234 3.52 2.51 18.85
CA ALA A 234 4.23 3.71 19.28
C ALA A 234 4.68 4.57 18.08
N ASP A 235 5.18 3.94 17.02
CA ASP A 235 5.63 4.65 15.82
C ASP A 235 4.45 5.24 15.02
N LEU A 236 3.32 4.54 14.90
CA LEU A 236 2.12 5.05 14.23
C LEU A 236 1.56 6.28 14.98
N ARG A 237 1.50 6.23 16.31
CA ARG A 237 1.12 7.36 17.16
C ARG A 237 2.06 8.54 17.00
N SER A 238 3.36 8.27 17.08
CA SER A 238 4.40 9.29 16.90
C SER A 238 4.32 9.95 15.52
N TYR A 239 4.05 9.17 14.47
CA TYR A 239 3.85 9.67 13.11
C TYR A 239 2.65 10.62 13.04
N HIS A 240 1.50 10.21 13.59
CA HIS A 240 0.31 11.04 13.65
C HIS A 240 0.57 12.34 14.42
N ASP A 241 1.19 12.25 15.59
CA ASP A 241 1.44 13.41 16.47
C ASP A 241 2.44 14.40 15.86
N ARG A 242 3.48 13.88 15.20
CA ARG A 242 4.50 14.69 14.50
C ARG A 242 3.89 15.64 13.48
N PHE A 243 2.87 15.21 12.76
CA PHE A 243 2.20 16.01 11.72
C PHE A 243 0.89 16.62 12.20
N GLY A 244 0.38 16.22 13.37
CA GLY A 244 -0.97 16.58 13.86
C GLY A 244 -2.09 15.89 13.05
N GLY A 245 -1.77 14.76 12.39
CA GLY A 245 -2.68 13.99 11.56
C GLY A 245 -1.95 13.19 10.47
N LEU A 246 -2.69 12.56 9.59
CA LEU A 246 -2.14 11.89 8.40
C LEU A 246 -1.95 12.91 7.27
N PRO A 247 -0.71 13.16 6.82
CA PRO A 247 -0.45 14.05 5.70
C PRO A 247 -0.77 13.34 4.38
N LEU A 248 -1.63 13.96 3.58
CA LEU A 248 -2.01 13.51 2.25
C LEU A 248 -1.73 14.60 1.22
N LEU A 249 -1.54 14.22 -0.03
CA LEU A 249 -1.52 15.13 -1.15
C LEU A 249 -2.74 14.87 -2.02
N ARG A 250 -3.44 15.91 -2.44
CA ARG A 250 -4.60 15.82 -3.33
C ARG A 250 -4.24 16.38 -4.69
N ARG A 251 -4.43 15.59 -5.74
CA ARG A 251 -4.35 16.08 -7.11
C ARG A 251 -5.57 16.94 -7.41
N ALA A 252 -5.36 18.13 -7.96
CA ALA A 252 -6.46 18.98 -8.42
C ALA A 252 -7.22 18.25 -9.55
N SER A 253 -8.56 18.29 -9.48
CA SER A 253 -9.40 17.82 -10.59
C SER A 253 -9.13 18.73 -11.80
N THR A 254 -8.74 18.13 -12.92
CA THR A 254 -8.60 18.84 -14.22
C THR A 254 -9.97 19.07 -14.83
#